data_a8b4e0ca0b1a02ca793e625307a4b086
#
_entry.id   a8b4e0ca0b1a02ca793e625307a4b086
#
_cell.length_a   1.000
_cell.length_b   1.000
_cell.length_c   1.000
_cell.angle_alpha   90.00
_cell.angle_beta   90.00
_cell.angle_gamma   90.00
#
_symmetry.space_group_name_H-M   'P 1'
#
loop_
_entity.id
_entity.type
_entity.pdbx_description
1 polymer ?
#
loop_
_entity_poly.entity_id
_entity_poly.type
_entity_poly.pdbx_seq_one_letter_code
_entity_poly.pdbx_strand_id
1 'polypeptide(L)' 'MHEYLIEVLTKVSFDRSLFLKELNKSKRWLTTEEWDVLYGWAEETIGTCSG' A
#
# COMPACT_ATOMS: atom_id res chain seq x y z
N MET A 1 4.33 10.39 8.08
CA MET A 1 3.41 9.28 8.20
C MET A 1 3.44 8.35 7.02
N HIS A 2 3.40 8.91 5.82
CA HIS A 2 3.44 8.03 4.67
C HIS A 2 4.74 7.24 4.61
N GLU A 3 5.81 7.84 5.05
CA GLU A 3 7.10 7.15 4.99
C GLU A 3 7.07 5.86 5.78
N TYR A 4 6.44 5.90 6.94
CA TYR A 4 6.36 4.71 7.76
C TYR A 4 5.53 3.62 7.05
N LEU A 5 4.40 4.03 6.48
CA LEU A 5 3.54 3.08 5.79
C LEU A 5 4.22 2.48 4.58
N ILE A 6 4.92 3.32 3.84
CA ILE A 6 5.61 2.84 2.65
C ILE A 6 6.70 1.85 3.03
N GLU A 7 7.37 2.10 4.14
CA GLU A 7 8.41 1.19 4.58
C GLU A 7 7.81 -0.15 4.95
N VAL A 8 6.71 -0.14 5.70
CA VAL A 8 6.06 -1.37 6.11
C VAL A 8 5.55 -2.12 4.88
N LEU A 9 4.91 -1.42 3.96
CA LEU A 9 4.36 -2.06 2.78
C LEU A 9 5.47 -2.63 1.89
N THR A 10 6.58 -1.93 1.83
CA THR A 10 7.70 -2.42 1.04
C THR A 10 8.22 -3.74 1.60
N LYS A 11 8.24 -3.84 2.91
CA LYS A 11 8.74 -5.05 3.54
C LYS A 11 7.84 -6.24 3.30
N VAL A 12 6.55 -6.01 3.19
CA VAL A 12 5.63 -7.11 2.95
C VAL A 12 5.23 -7.21 1.49
N SER A 13 5.88 -6.48 0.62
CA SER A 13 5.49 -6.50 -0.78
C SER A 13 5.77 -7.86 -1.43
N PHE A 14 6.60 -8.66 -0.81
CA PHE A 14 6.90 -9.98 -1.34
C PHE A 14 5.69 -10.90 -1.18
N ASP A 15 4.76 -10.55 -0.32
CA ASP A 15 3.58 -11.37 -0.09
C ASP A 15 2.36 -10.52 -0.41
N ARG A 16 1.74 -10.76 -1.54
CA ARG A 16 0.61 -9.97 -1.97
C ARG A 16 -0.51 -9.95 -0.93
N SER A 17 -0.79 -11.10 -0.34
CA SER A 17 -1.87 -11.16 0.64
C SER A 17 -1.57 -10.26 1.82
N LEU A 18 -0.36 -10.31 2.33
CA LEU A 18 0.03 -9.49 3.44
C LEU A 18 0.01 -8.02 3.03
N PHE A 19 0.50 -7.74 1.83
CA PHE A 19 0.55 -6.38 1.33
C PHE A 19 -0.84 -5.78 1.30
N LEU A 20 -1.79 -6.49 0.74
CA LEU A 20 -3.15 -5.99 0.62
C LEU A 20 -3.79 -5.84 2.01
N LYS A 21 -3.48 -6.75 2.89
CA LYS A 21 -4.04 -6.70 4.23
C LYS A 21 -3.56 -5.45 4.96
N GLU A 22 -2.26 -5.18 4.88
CA GLU A 22 -1.70 -4.01 5.53
C GLU A 22 -2.19 -2.74 4.86
N LEU A 23 -2.34 -2.78 3.55
CA LEU A 23 -2.82 -1.63 2.82
C LEU A 23 -4.24 -1.27 3.26
N ASN A 24 -5.11 -2.28 3.33
CA ASN A 24 -6.47 -2.04 3.77
C ASN A 24 -6.53 -1.52 5.19
N LYS A 25 -5.62 -2.00 6.01
CA LYS A 25 -5.58 -1.56 7.39
C LYS A 25 -5.22 -0.08 7.46
N SER A 26 -4.29 0.33 6.60
CA SER A 26 -3.85 1.72 6.59
C SER A 26 -4.97 2.65 6.16
N LYS A 27 -5.89 2.14 5.37
CA LYS A 27 -6.98 2.96 4.88
C LYS A 27 -7.72 3.65 6.01
N ARG A 28 -7.77 3.01 7.16
CA ARG A 28 -8.52 3.56 8.29
C ARG A 28 -7.84 4.78 8.89
N TRP A 29 -6.55 4.92 8.62
CA TRP A 29 -5.79 6.02 9.20
C TRP A 29 -5.64 7.20 8.24
N LEU A 30 -5.91 6.97 6.98
CA LEU A 30 -5.62 7.97 5.96
C LEU A 30 -6.87 8.69 5.50
N THR A 31 -6.66 9.90 4.99
CA THR A 31 -7.79 10.65 4.48
C THR A 31 -7.96 10.14 3.06
N THR A 32 -9.04 10.55 2.42
CA THR A 32 -9.29 10.11 1.06
C THR A 32 -8.17 10.48 0.12
N GLU A 33 -7.63 11.68 0.27
CA GLU A 33 -6.55 12.11 -0.60
C GLU A 33 -5.30 11.29 -0.37
N GLU A 34 -4.97 11.07 0.88
CA GLU A 34 -3.78 10.31 1.20
C GLU A 34 -3.94 8.87 0.71
N TRP A 35 -5.11 8.32 0.87
CA TRP A 35 -5.36 6.96 0.43
C TRP A 35 -5.19 6.83 -1.07
N ASP A 36 -5.68 7.82 -1.80
CA ASP A 36 -5.60 7.79 -3.26
C ASP A 36 -4.14 7.76 -3.72
N VAL A 37 -3.32 8.59 -3.11
CA VAL A 37 -1.90 8.64 -3.46
C VAL A 37 -1.22 7.32 -3.11
N LEU A 38 -1.52 6.80 -1.93
CA LEU A 38 -0.90 5.57 -1.49
C LEU A 38 -1.33 4.40 -2.36
N TYR A 39 -2.58 4.37 -2.74
CA TYR A 39 -3.11 3.29 -3.55
C TYR A 39 -2.40 3.27 -4.91
N GLY A 40 -2.22 4.45 -5.51
CA GLY A 40 -1.52 4.53 -6.78
C GLY A 40 -0.11 4.00 -6.67
N TRP A 41 0.58 4.37 -5.60
CA TRP A 41 1.92 3.89 -5.38
C TRP A 41 1.93 2.38 -5.18
N ALA A 42 0.94 1.88 -4.46
CA ALA A 42 0.88 0.47 -4.17
C ALA A 42 0.69 -0.36 -5.43
N GLU A 43 -0.14 0.12 -6.32
CA GLU A 43 -0.37 -0.60 -7.55
C GLU A 43 0.91 -0.72 -8.35
N GLU A 44 1.69 0.34 -8.38
CA GLU A 44 2.94 0.30 -9.11
C GLU A 44 3.93 -0.62 -8.43
N THR A 45 3.91 -0.63 -7.11
CA THR A 45 4.88 -1.42 -6.36
C THR A 45 4.68 -2.91 -6.52
N ILE A 46 3.45 -3.38 -6.47
CA ILE A 46 3.24 -4.81 -6.61
C ILE A 46 3.08 -5.21 -8.05
N GLY A 47 3.43 -4.33 -8.93
CA GLY A 47 3.49 -4.75 -10.32
C GLY A 47 2.16 -4.99 -10.89
N THR A 48 1.39 -4.05 -10.81
CA THR A 48 0.15 -4.16 -11.37
C THR A 48 0.07 -4.96 -12.57
N CYS A 49 1.09 -5.14 -13.17
CA CYS A 49 1.02 -5.86 -14.40
C CYS A 49 0.33 -7.14 -14.18
N SER A 50 0.10 -7.44 -13.07
CA SER A 50 -0.58 -8.63 -12.87
C SER A 50 -1.55 -8.84 -13.92
N GLY A 51 -1.92 -7.88 -14.43
CA GLY A 51 -2.89 -8.13 -15.46
C GLY A 51 -2.83 -9.49 -15.71
#